data_a97857dfc15cbf2bc7d655f5eb1a02c5
#
_entry.id   a97857dfc15cbf2bc7d655f5eb1a02c5
#
_cell.length_a   1.000
_cell.length_b   1.000
_cell.length_c   1.000
_cell.angle_alpha   90.00
_cell.angle_beta   90.00
_cell.angle_gamma   90.00
#
_symmetry.space_group_name_H-M   'P 1'
#
loop_
_entity.id
_entity.type
_entity.pdbx_description
1 polymer ?
#
loop_
_entity_poly.entity_id
_entity_poly.type
_entity_poly.pdbx_seq_one_letter_code
_entity_poly.pdbx_strand_id
1 'polypeptide(L)'
;MRISFDLDEVLFVNPATHKVEPELPLPFKAIYRERLRLGAPELINTLQSKGFEVWVYTSSYRSIGYIQGLFKRYGVKFDGIVNAERHLREVQKNRDEILPQKVPNRYRISLHIDDEAVICSYGREFGFDAYQLDADDDEWKEKVIAKAEEVKRKWEKKKNLPHV
;
A
#
# COMPACT_ATOMS: atom_id res chain seq x y z
N MET A 1 5.19 -3.52 12.60
CA MET A 1 5.21 -2.23 11.87
C MET A 1 4.25 -2.32 10.71
N ARG A 2 3.48 -1.25 10.44
CA ARG A 2 2.52 -1.20 9.33
C ARG A 2 3.14 -0.58 8.10
N ILE A 3 2.90 -1.22 6.96
CA ILE A 3 3.26 -0.75 5.63
C ILE A 3 1.97 -0.68 4.82
N SER A 4 1.81 0.32 3.98
CA SER A 4 0.68 0.38 3.06
C SER A 4 1.11 0.62 1.62
N PHE A 5 0.30 0.14 0.71
CA PHE A 5 0.44 0.31 -0.73
C PHE A 5 -0.76 1.07 -1.28
N ASP A 6 -0.52 1.93 -2.26
CA ASP A 6 -1.59 2.34 -3.15
C ASP A 6 -2.01 1.17 -4.07
N LEU A 7 -3.09 1.32 -4.77
CA LEU A 7 -3.60 0.33 -5.74
C LEU A 7 -3.22 0.68 -7.17
N ASP A 8 -3.74 1.79 -7.67
CA ASP A 8 -3.59 2.16 -9.08
C ASP A 8 -2.12 2.51 -9.35
N GLU A 9 -1.58 2.04 -10.46
CA GLU A 9 -0.18 2.13 -10.91
C GLU A 9 0.87 1.54 -9.92
N VAL A 10 0.45 1.07 -8.76
CA VAL A 10 1.31 0.38 -7.76
C VAL A 10 1.05 -1.12 -7.78
N LEU A 11 -0.10 -1.57 -7.28
CA LEU A 11 -0.48 -2.99 -7.25
C LEU A 11 -1.37 -3.39 -8.45
N PHE A 12 -2.16 -2.44 -8.99
CA PHE A 12 -2.93 -2.60 -10.22
C PHE A 12 -2.23 -1.87 -11.34
N VAL A 13 -1.95 -2.55 -12.44
CA VAL A 13 -1.22 -1.99 -13.56
C VAL A 13 -1.87 -2.37 -14.90
N ASN A 14 -1.59 -1.57 -15.91
CA ASN A 14 -2.05 -1.84 -17.26
C ASN A 14 -1.22 -2.98 -17.88
N PRO A 15 -1.85 -4.10 -18.29
CA PRO A 15 -1.15 -5.23 -18.90
C PRO A 15 -0.53 -4.93 -20.27
N ALA A 16 -0.91 -3.81 -20.90
CA ALA A 16 -0.28 -3.38 -22.16
C ALA A 16 1.11 -2.76 -21.95
N THR A 17 1.40 -2.26 -20.75
CA THR A 17 2.64 -1.57 -20.43
C THR A 17 3.47 -2.26 -19.35
N HIS A 18 2.88 -3.13 -18.55
CA HIS A 18 3.54 -3.78 -17.41
C HIS A 18 3.35 -5.30 -17.43
N LYS A 19 4.30 -6.01 -16.83
CA LYS A 19 4.15 -7.43 -16.52
C LYS A 19 3.11 -7.62 -15.41
N VAL A 20 2.21 -8.58 -15.60
CA VAL A 20 1.07 -8.82 -14.69
C VAL A 20 1.01 -10.27 -14.25
N GLU A 21 0.37 -10.50 -13.11
CA GLU A 21 0.03 -11.85 -12.66
C GLU A 21 -0.86 -12.58 -13.68
N PRO A 22 -0.83 -13.93 -13.69
CA PRO A 22 -1.75 -14.72 -14.51
C PRO A 22 -3.20 -14.30 -14.29
N GLU A 23 -4.00 -14.32 -15.35
CA GLU A 23 -5.39 -13.96 -15.29
C GLU A 23 -6.19 -14.96 -14.47
N LEU A 24 -7.17 -14.47 -13.70
CA LEU A 24 -8.06 -15.34 -12.95
C LEU A 24 -8.94 -16.18 -13.88
N PRO A 25 -9.25 -17.45 -13.53
CA PRO A 25 -10.20 -18.25 -14.28
C PRO A 25 -11.62 -17.72 -14.13
N LEU A 26 -12.53 -18.13 -15.04
CA LEU A 26 -13.95 -17.90 -14.87
C LEU A 26 -14.48 -18.67 -13.63
N PRO A 27 -15.43 -18.10 -12.89
CA PRO A 27 -16.15 -16.83 -13.16
C PRO A 27 -15.42 -15.56 -12.64
N PHE A 28 -14.30 -15.71 -11.93
CA PHE A 28 -13.64 -14.59 -11.22
C PHE A 28 -13.12 -13.51 -12.15
N LYS A 29 -12.62 -13.87 -13.32
CA LYS A 29 -12.21 -12.93 -14.37
C LYS A 29 -13.34 -11.96 -14.77
N ALA A 30 -14.59 -12.40 -14.76
CA ALA A 30 -15.73 -11.55 -15.09
C ALA A 30 -16.07 -10.56 -13.94
N ILE A 31 -15.70 -10.89 -12.71
CA ILE A 31 -15.96 -10.08 -11.51
C ILE A 31 -14.83 -9.07 -11.27
N TYR A 32 -13.59 -9.56 -11.33
CA TYR A 32 -12.39 -8.78 -11.03
C TYR A 32 -11.66 -8.44 -12.33
N ARG A 33 -11.72 -7.17 -12.72
CA ARG A 33 -11.17 -6.68 -14.00
C ARG A 33 -9.76 -6.16 -13.91
N GLU A 34 -9.34 -5.74 -12.72
CA GLU A 34 -8.00 -5.22 -12.48
C GLU A 34 -6.96 -6.32 -12.62
N ARG A 35 -5.80 -5.94 -13.14
CA ARG A 35 -4.65 -6.81 -13.29
C ARG A 35 -3.59 -6.45 -12.25
N LEU A 36 -3.16 -7.45 -11.50
CA LEU A 36 -2.11 -7.26 -10.49
C LEU A 36 -0.75 -7.17 -11.16
N ARG A 37 0.08 -6.24 -10.70
CA ARG A 37 1.50 -6.18 -11.05
C ARG A 37 2.16 -7.53 -10.73
N LEU A 38 3.01 -8.02 -11.64
CA LEU A 38 3.73 -9.27 -11.45
C LEU A 38 4.57 -9.22 -10.17
N GLY A 39 4.42 -10.23 -9.32
CA GLY A 39 5.11 -10.35 -8.05
C GLY A 39 4.43 -9.62 -6.88
N ALA A 40 3.30 -8.92 -7.08
CA ALA A 40 2.60 -8.24 -5.99
C ALA A 40 2.12 -9.21 -4.88
N PRO A 41 1.50 -10.36 -5.19
CA PRO A 41 1.14 -11.34 -4.16
C PRO A 41 2.35 -11.90 -3.40
N GLU A 42 3.42 -12.19 -4.10
CA GLU A 42 4.67 -12.68 -3.50
C GLU A 42 5.28 -11.65 -2.54
N LEU A 43 5.37 -10.39 -2.96
CA LEU A 43 5.89 -9.31 -2.14
C LEU A 43 5.09 -9.14 -0.85
N ILE A 44 3.76 -9.09 -0.94
CA ILE A 44 2.88 -8.89 0.22
C ILE A 44 3.06 -10.04 1.22
N ASN A 45 3.02 -11.30 0.74
CA ASN A 45 3.22 -12.47 1.59
C ASN A 45 4.65 -12.50 2.20
N THR A 46 5.67 -12.08 1.46
CA THR A 46 7.04 -11.96 1.96
C THR A 46 7.13 -10.92 3.09
N LEU A 47 6.54 -9.75 2.92
CA LEU A 47 6.51 -8.72 3.96
C LEU A 47 5.78 -9.22 5.22
N GLN A 48 4.64 -9.88 5.05
CA GLN A 48 3.90 -10.46 6.18
C GLN A 48 4.70 -11.56 6.91
N SER A 49 5.41 -12.42 6.17
CA SER A 49 6.29 -13.44 6.77
C SER A 49 7.46 -12.84 7.57
N LYS A 50 7.89 -11.62 7.20
CA LYS A 50 8.89 -10.83 7.94
C LYS A 50 8.32 -10.06 9.13
N GLY A 51 7.01 -10.23 9.43
CA GLY A 51 6.34 -9.62 10.57
C GLY A 51 5.85 -8.20 10.36
N PHE A 52 5.70 -7.76 9.11
CA PHE A 52 5.01 -6.51 8.79
C PHE A 52 3.50 -6.73 8.71
N GLU A 53 2.71 -5.78 9.20
CA GLU A 53 1.30 -5.65 8.86
C GLU A 53 1.21 -4.93 7.51
N VAL A 54 0.59 -5.57 6.52
CA VAL A 54 0.50 -5.02 5.16
C VAL A 54 -0.92 -4.56 4.88
N TRP A 55 -1.04 -3.28 4.58
CA TRP A 55 -2.29 -2.57 4.36
C TRP A 55 -2.40 -2.06 2.92
N VAL A 56 -3.61 -1.77 2.49
CA VAL A 56 -3.90 -0.92 1.33
C VAL A 56 -4.34 0.46 1.83
N TYR A 57 -3.85 1.51 1.21
CA TYR A 57 -4.37 2.86 1.38
C TYR A 57 -4.48 3.55 0.02
N THR A 58 -5.69 3.65 -0.48
CA THR A 58 -5.98 4.17 -1.82
C THR A 58 -6.99 5.30 -1.78
N SER A 59 -6.89 6.22 -2.74
CA SER A 59 -7.89 7.25 -3.02
C SER A 59 -9.08 6.73 -3.85
N SER A 60 -9.04 5.48 -4.27
CA SER A 60 -10.11 4.81 -5.02
C SER A 60 -11.35 4.53 -4.16
N TYR A 61 -12.53 4.63 -4.77
CA TYR A 61 -13.82 4.24 -4.17
C TYR A 61 -14.14 2.75 -4.29
N ARG A 62 -13.23 1.91 -4.83
CA ARG A 62 -13.46 0.46 -4.85
C ARG A 62 -13.77 -0.05 -3.45
N SER A 63 -14.79 -0.89 -3.30
CA SER A 63 -15.17 -1.38 -1.98
C SER A 63 -14.07 -2.25 -1.36
N ILE A 64 -13.98 -2.21 -0.03
CA ILE A 64 -13.03 -3.04 0.74
C ILE A 64 -13.23 -4.53 0.41
N GLY A 65 -14.49 -4.97 0.29
CA GLY A 65 -14.83 -6.35 -0.06
C GLY A 65 -14.34 -6.75 -1.46
N TYR A 66 -14.43 -5.83 -2.44
CA TYR A 66 -13.92 -6.06 -3.79
C TYR A 66 -12.39 -6.20 -3.79
N ILE A 67 -11.67 -5.27 -3.16
CA ILE A 67 -10.21 -5.29 -3.07
C ILE A 67 -9.75 -6.59 -2.39
N GLN A 68 -10.28 -6.89 -1.20
CA GLN A 68 -9.91 -8.10 -0.48
C GLN A 68 -10.29 -9.38 -1.22
N GLY A 69 -11.44 -9.39 -1.90
CA GLY A 69 -11.91 -10.52 -2.70
C GLY A 69 -10.98 -10.84 -3.86
N LEU A 70 -10.53 -9.82 -4.59
CA LEU A 70 -9.56 -9.97 -5.68
C LEU A 70 -8.24 -10.56 -5.16
N PHE A 71 -7.63 -9.92 -4.16
CA PHE A 71 -6.33 -10.35 -3.65
C PHE A 71 -6.37 -11.74 -3.00
N LYS A 72 -7.49 -12.10 -2.37
CA LYS A 72 -7.70 -13.46 -1.84
C LYS A 72 -7.60 -14.54 -2.93
N ARG A 73 -7.96 -14.25 -4.20
CA ARG A 73 -7.80 -15.17 -5.31
C ARG A 73 -6.35 -15.43 -5.70
N TYR A 74 -5.45 -14.52 -5.32
CA TYR A 74 -4.00 -14.66 -5.47
C TYR A 74 -3.30 -15.06 -4.15
N GLY A 75 -4.07 -15.53 -3.16
CA GLY A 75 -3.50 -16.02 -1.90
C GLY A 75 -3.06 -14.91 -0.92
N VAL A 76 -3.58 -13.69 -1.08
CA VAL A 76 -3.23 -12.55 -0.23
C VAL A 76 -4.39 -12.15 0.67
N LYS A 77 -4.08 -11.86 1.94
CA LYS A 77 -5.00 -11.24 2.88
C LYS A 77 -4.33 -10.02 3.49
N PHE A 78 -4.88 -8.84 3.24
CA PHE A 78 -4.41 -7.61 3.87
C PHE A 78 -4.81 -7.54 5.35
N ASP A 79 -3.96 -6.92 6.17
CA ASP A 79 -4.24 -6.65 7.58
C ASP A 79 -5.18 -5.45 7.76
N GLY A 80 -5.31 -4.61 6.75
CA GLY A 80 -6.26 -3.52 6.70
C GLY A 80 -6.35 -2.89 5.33
N ILE A 81 -7.49 -2.26 5.05
CA ILE A 81 -7.75 -1.54 3.81
C ILE A 81 -8.41 -0.20 4.13
N VAL A 82 -7.84 0.87 3.60
CA VAL A 82 -8.39 2.22 3.63
C VAL A 82 -8.63 2.66 2.19
N ASN A 83 -9.89 2.76 1.82
CA ASN A 83 -10.33 3.34 0.55
C ASN A 83 -10.79 4.79 0.76
N ALA A 84 -11.16 5.49 -0.32
CA ALA A 84 -11.61 6.88 -0.25
C ALA A 84 -12.79 7.08 0.72
N GLU A 85 -13.78 6.19 0.71
CA GLU A 85 -14.94 6.28 1.59
C GLU A 85 -14.55 6.19 3.07
N ARG A 86 -13.69 5.23 3.41
CA ARG A 86 -13.19 5.07 4.78
C ARG A 86 -12.34 6.28 5.21
N HIS A 87 -11.49 6.80 4.31
CA HIS A 87 -10.71 8.00 4.57
C HIS A 87 -11.62 9.21 4.87
N LEU A 88 -12.61 9.45 4.03
CA LEU A 88 -13.56 10.55 4.23
C LEU A 88 -14.29 10.45 5.57
N ARG A 89 -14.74 9.24 5.93
CA ARG A 89 -15.46 8.99 7.17
C ARG A 89 -14.57 9.11 8.42
N GLU A 90 -13.35 8.60 8.39
CA GLU A 90 -12.50 8.43 9.58
C GLU A 90 -11.43 9.52 9.73
N VAL A 91 -10.94 10.08 8.64
CA VAL A 91 -9.84 11.06 8.62
C VAL A 91 -10.35 12.46 8.32
N GLN A 92 -11.02 12.67 7.19
CA GLN A 92 -11.54 13.99 6.82
C GLN A 92 -12.68 14.41 7.75
N LYS A 93 -13.69 13.56 7.96
CA LYS A 93 -14.88 13.87 8.78
C LYS A 93 -15.44 15.27 8.46
N ASN A 94 -15.90 15.98 9.49
CA ASN A 94 -16.43 17.34 9.42
C ASN A 94 -15.35 18.39 9.72
N ARG A 95 -14.12 18.20 9.24
CA ARG A 95 -13.04 19.18 9.41
C ARG A 95 -13.18 20.27 8.36
N ASP A 96 -12.99 21.51 8.79
CA ASP A 96 -12.97 22.67 7.88
C ASP A 96 -11.71 22.67 7.00
N GLU A 97 -10.60 22.14 7.53
CA GLU A 97 -9.35 21.96 6.79
C GLU A 97 -9.41 20.73 5.88
N ILE A 98 -9.10 20.92 4.61
CA ILE A 98 -8.99 19.83 3.64
C ILE A 98 -7.67 19.11 3.87
N LEU A 99 -7.75 17.86 4.31
CA LEU A 99 -6.58 17.00 4.47
C LEU A 99 -6.18 16.37 3.13
N PRO A 100 -4.90 15.97 2.99
CA PRO A 100 -4.46 15.16 1.83
C PRO A 100 -5.31 13.90 1.67
N GLN A 101 -5.42 13.41 0.44
CA GLN A 101 -6.19 12.20 0.11
C GLN A 101 -5.69 10.95 0.85
N LYS A 102 -4.43 10.97 1.30
CA LYS A 102 -3.83 9.89 2.08
C LYS A 102 -3.05 10.49 3.26
N VAL A 103 -3.36 10.03 4.46
CA VAL A 103 -2.67 10.43 5.71
C VAL A 103 -2.32 9.17 6.49
N PRO A 104 -1.29 8.41 6.04
CA PRO A 104 -0.93 7.08 6.57
C PRO A 104 -0.75 7.02 8.07
N ASN A 105 -0.17 8.05 8.69
CA ASN A 105 0.07 8.11 10.13
C ASN A 105 -1.21 8.02 10.97
N ARG A 106 -2.38 8.40 10.44
CA ARG A 106 -3.68 8.26 11.13
C ARG A 106 -4.04 6.80 11.41
N TYR A 107 -3.49 5.89 10.62
CA TYR A 107 -3.64 4.45 10.79
C TYR A 107 -2.38 3.78 11.34
N ARG A 108 -1.44 4.57 11.91
CA ARG A 108 -0.13 4.10 12.42
C ARG A 108 0.68 3.36 11.36
N ILE A 109 0.50 3.75 10.10
CA ILE A 109 1.29 3.27 8.98
C ILE A 109 2.61 4.04 8.98
N SER A 110 3.71 3.30 9.02
CA SER A 110 5.06 3.88 9.11
C SER A 110 5.70 4.09 7.74
N LEU A 111 5.33 3.27 6.75
CA LEU A 111 5.82 3.36 5.37
C LEU A 111 4.64 3.25 4.40
N HIS A 112 4.54 4.18 3.48
CA HIS A 112 3.58 4.16 2.38
C HIS A 112 4.30 4.06 1.04
N ILE A 113 3.86 3.13 0.19
CA ILE A 113 4.37 2.95 -1.17
C ILE A 113 3.34 3.49 -2.15
N ASP A 114 3.75 4.44 -2.97
CA ASP A 114 2.89 5.18 -3.90
C ASP A 114 3.68 5.56 -5.14
N ASP A 115 3.05 5.72 -6.29
CA ASP A 115 3.67 6.23 -7.51
C ASP A 115 3.67 7.76 -7.57
N GLU A 116 2.73 8.41 -6.86
CA GLU A 116 2.57 9.85 -6.87
C GLU A 116 3.60 10.58 -5.99
N ALA A 117 4.46 11.38 -6.60
CA ALA A 117 5.47 12.18 -5.90
C ALA A 117 4.86 13.13 -4.86
N VAL A 118 3.66 13.68 -5.12
CA VAL A 118 2.97 14.58 -4.19
C VAL A 118 2.59 13.86 -2.89
N ILE A 119 2.09 12.64 -2.96
CA ILE A 119 1.76 11.82 -1.78
C ILE A 119 3.04 11.52 -1.00
N CYS A 120 4.10 11.14 -1.69
CA CYS A 120 5.39 10.87 -1.06
C CYS A 120 6.00 12.11 -0.38
N SER A 121 5.77 13.31 -0.93
CA SER A 121 6.26 14.57 -0.32
C SER A 121 5.61 14.87 1.04
N TYR A 122 4.37 14.44 1.25
CA TYR A 122 3.65 14.62 2.52
C TYR A 122 4.25 13.82 3.70
N GLY A 123 5.10 12.83 3.43
CA GLY A 123 5.69 12.00 4.47
C GLY A 123 6.40 12.80 5.56
N ARG A 124 7.15 13.84 5.19
CA ARG A 124 7.85 14.72 6.15
C ARG A 124 6.90 15.57 6.97
N GLU A 125 5.84 16.09 6.34
CA GLU A 125 4.87 16.96 7.00
C GLU A 125 3.97 16.18 7.95
N PHE A 126 3.51 14.99 7.54
CA PHE A 126 2.53 14.19 8.28
C PHE A 126 3.14 13.02 9.06
N GLY A 127 4.46 12.90 9.09
CA GLY A 127 5.17 11.96 9.99
C GLY A 127 5.09 10.50 9.59
N PHE A 128 5.25 10.17 8.31
CA PHE A 128 5.43 8.82 7.81
C PHE A 128 6.59 8.73 6.81
N ASP A 129 7.20 7.58 6.67
CA ASP A 129 8.14 7.34 5.57
C ASP A 129 7.36 7.03 4.30
N ALA A 130 7.82 7.52 3.15
CA ALA A 130 7.26 7.22 1.85
C ALA A 130 8.32 6.62 0.92
N TYR A 131 7.88 5.75 0.01
CA TYR A 131 8.67 5.24 -1.09
C TYR A 131 7.91 5.46 -2.39
N GLN A 132 8.46 6.31 -3.25
CA GLN A 132 7.91 6.52 -4.57
C GLN A 132 8.32 5.35 -5.48
N LEU A 133 7.32 4.62 -5.97
CA LEU A 133 7.53 3.51 -6.87
C LEU A 133 7.64 4.03 -8.31
N ASP A 134 8.72 3.67 -8.98
CA ASP A 134 8.83 3.86 -10.42
C ASP A 134 8.04 2.76 -11.15
N ALA A 135 7.21 3.16 -12.09
CA ALA A 135 6.37 2.25 -12.86
C ALA A 135 7.20 1.20 -13.63
N ASP A 136 8.36 1.59 -14.15
CA ASP A 136 9.21 0.76 -15.00
C ASP A 136 10.29 -0.01 -14.23
N ASP A 137 10.26 0.00 -12.89
CA ASP A 137 11.27 -0.66 -12.07
C ASP A 137 11.03 -2.17 -11.95
N ASP A 138 11.77 -2.97 -12.68
CA ASP A 138 11.69 -4.44 -12.61
C ASP A 138 12.20 -5.00 -11.25
N GLU A 139 13.02 -4.25 -10.49
CA GLU A 139 13.54 -4.63 -9.16
C GLU A 139 12.70 -4.09 -7.99
N TRP A 140 11.48 -3.64 -8.30
CA TRP A 140 10.63 -2.96 -7.32
C TRP A 140 10.37 -3.74 -6.03
N LYS A 141 10.25 -5.08 -6.11
CA LYS A 141 10.01 -5.93 -4.93
C LYS A 141 11.16 -5.86 -3.94
N GLU A 142 12.36 -6.07 -4.44
CA GLU A 142 13.60 -6.06 -3.65
C GLU A 142 13.83 -4.69 -3.01
N LYS A 143 13.58 -3.62 -3.75
CA LYS A 143 13.70 -2.24 -3.26
C LYS A 143 12.67 -1.91 -2.19
N VAL A 144 11.41 -2.34 -2.37
CA VAL A 144 10.37 -2.17 -1.36
C VAL A 144 10.71 -2.95 -0.08
N ILE A 145 11.18 -4.20 -0.19
CA ILE A 145 11.62 -4.99 0.97
C ILE A 145 12.77 -4.29 1.70
N ALA A 146 13.80 -3.86 0.95
CA ALA A 146 14.95 -3.16 1.53
C ALA A 146 14.53 -1.87 2.25
N LYS A 147 13.61 -1.09 1.66
CA LYS A 147 13.07 0.13 2.26
C LYS A 147 12.26 -0.17 3.52
N ALA A 148 11.45 -1.21 3.52
CA ALA A 148 10.69 -1.64 4.69
C ALA A 148 11.60 -2.01 5.86
N GLU A 149 12.66 -2.74 5.60
CA GLU A 149 13.66 -3.11 6.61
C GLU A 149 14.46 -1.90 7.11
N GLU A 150 14.81 -0.95 6.23
CA GLU A 150 15.45 0.31 6.60
C GLU A 150 14.58 1.10 7.59
N VAL A 151 13.30 1.29 7.25
CA VAL A 151 12.36 2.02 8.11
C VAL A 151 12.16 1.30 9.43
N LYS A 152 12.04 -0.03 9.44
CA LYS A 152 11.94 -0.82 10.67
C LYS A 152 13.14 -0.59 11.59
N ARG A 153 14.37 -0.65 11.06
CA ARG A 153 15.59 -0.38 11.84
C ARG A 153 15.62 1.04 12.43
N LYS A 154 15.17 2.05 11.67
CA LYS A 154 15.04 3.42 12.17
C LYS A 154 14.08 3.53 13.35
N TRP A 155 12.92 2.87 13.27
CA TRP A 155 11.92 2.88 14.33
C TRP A 155 12.39 2.14 15.59
N GLU A 156 13.06 1.01 15.43
CA GLU A 156 13.64 0.25 16.55
C GLU A 156 14.71 1.05 17.29
N LYS A 157 15.58 1.74 16.55
CA LYS A 157 16.59 2.64 17.16
C LYS A 157 15.95 3.78 17.95
N LYS A 158 14.88 4.40 17.43
CA LYS A 158 14.16 5.46 18.15
C LYS A 158 13.51 4.99 19.44
N LYS A 159 12.98 3.76 19.48
CA LYS A 159 12.38 3.17 20.69
C LYS A 159 13.39 2.88 21.78
N ASN A 160 14.64 2.59 21.40
CA ASN A 160 15.71 2.22 22.33
C ASN A 160 16.56 3.41 22.79
N LEU A 161 16.27 4.65 22.35
CA LEU A 161 16.90 5.84 22.88
C LEU A 161 16.30 6.14 24.26
N PRO A 162 17.13 6.32 25.32
CA PRO A 162 16.63 6.72 26.62
C PRO A 162 15.87 8.05 26.48
N HIS A 163 14.68 8.11 27.02
CA HIS A 163 13.96 9.37 27.19
C HIS A 163 14.77 10.25 28.14
N VAL A 164 15.46 11.23 27.60
CA VAL A 164 16.14 12.31 28.38
C VAL A 164 15.10 13.33 28.78
#